data_9e6457a325255932789ad2b49da6ef06
#
_entry.id   9e6457a325255932789ad2b49da6ef06
#
_cell.length_a   1.000
_cell.length_b   1.000
_cell.length_c   1.000
_cell.angle_alpha   90.00
_cell.angle_beta   90.00
_cell.angle_gamma   90.00
#
_symmetry.space_group_name_H-M   'P 1'
#
loop_
_entity.id
_entity.type
_entity.pdbx_description
1 polymer ?
#
loop_
_entity_poly.entity_id
_entity_poly.type
_entity_poly.pdbx_seq_one_letter_code
_entity_poly.pdbx_strand_id
1 'polypeptide(L)'
;MALNQWMHPRNPYKTPPDFKAMAITFSDFRKFVKQDITGKVKLDFSDPAALACLATTLFKKDFDLVVEVPPTGLIPTLPSRLNYLLWVEDLLSTLPKQATESAKVRGLDIGTGATAVYPLLATKHFGWSMVGSEASPESLATAKENVARNKLDGKVPTSV
;
A
#
# COMPACT_ATOMS: atom_id res chain seq x y z
N MET A 1 -8.73 15.25 1.97
CA MET A 1 -9.14 14.20 1.02
C MET A 1 -10.65 14.08 1.12
N ALA A 2 -11.39 14.34 0.05
CA ALA A 2 -12.84 14.17 0.07
C ALA A 2 -13.18 12.69 0.20
N LEU A 3 -14.20 12.36 0.99
CA LEU A 3 -14.75 11.01 1.04
C LEU A 3 -15.14 10.61 -0.38
N ASN A 4 -14.50 9.59 -0.91
CA ASN A 4 -14.85 9.11 -2.23
C ASN A 4 -16.06 8.18 -2.12
N GLN A 5 -17.22 8.64 -2.59
CA GLN A 5 -18.47 7.86 -2.56
C GLN A 5 -18.34 6.52 -3.33
N TRP A 6 -17.39 6.44 -4.26
CA TRP A 6 -17.09 5.25 -5.07
C TRP A 6 -16.07 4.31 -4.42
N MET A 7 -15.57 4.66 -3.22
CA MET A 7 -14.63 3.80 -2.51
C MET A 7 -15.35 2.55 -2.00
N HIS A 8 -14.68 1.41 -2.13
CA HIS A 8 -15.22 0.12 -1.71
C HIS A 8 -15.73 0.17 -0.26
N PRO A 9 -16.91 -0.44 0.07
CA PRO A 9 -17.49 -0.38 1.43
C PRO A 9 -16.54 -0.87 2.53
N ARG A 10 -15.70 -1.87 2.25
CA ARG A 10 -14.72 -2.44 3.19
C ARG A 10 -13.40 -1.65 3.26
N ASN A 11 -13.23 -0.61 2.44
CA ASN A 11 -12.00 0.18 2.46
C ASN A 11 -11.98 1.12 3.69
N PRO A 12 -11.05 0.96 4.64
CA PRO A 12 -11.00 1.79 5.84
C PRO A 12 -10.71 3.26 5.53
N TYR A 13 -10.10 3.56 4.38
CA TYR A 13 -9.82 4.92 3.95
C TYR A 13 -11.04 5.67 3.40
N LYS A 14 -12.19 5.06 3.38
CA LYS A 14 -13.47 5.75 3.19
C LYS A 14 -13.65 6.84 4.25
N THR A 15 -13.12 6.60 5.46
CA THR A 15 -12.92 7.62 6.49
C THR A 15 -11.49 8.14 6.39
N PRO A 16 -11.27 9.46 6.23
CA PRO A 16 -9.92 10.02 6.17
C PRO A 16 -9.09 9.65 7.39
N PRO A 17 -7.78 9.35 7.23
CA PRO A 17 -6.89 9.07 8.35
C PRO A 17 -6.82 10.25 9.34
N ASP A 18 -6.78 9.95 10.62
CA ASP A 18 -6.56 10.95 11.67
C ASP A 18 -5.09 11.37 11.69
N PHE A 19 -4.77 12.48 11.00
CA PHE A 19 -3.42 13.01 10.92
C PHE A 19 -2.88 13.48 12.28
N LYS A 20 -3.74 13.88 13.21
CA LYS A 20 -3.32 14.27 14.56
C LYS A 20 -2.83 13.04 15.34
N ALA A 21 -3.60 11.97 15.36
CA ALA A 21 -3.18 10.71 15.97
C ALA A 21 -1.91 10.14 15.32
N MET A 22 -1.82 10.19 13.98
CA MET A 22 -0.62 9.77 13.25
C MET A 22 0.61 10.59 13.63
N ALA A 23 0.49 11.92 13.74
CA ALA A 23 1.59 12.79 14.12
C ALA A 23 2.08 12.57 15.57
N ILE A 24 1.20 12.13 16.45
CA ILE A 24 1.56 11.76 17.83
C ILE A 24 2.37 10.46 17.83
N THR A 25 1.94 9.47 17.03
CA THR A 25 2.51 8.12 17.03
C THR A 25 3.80 8.04 16.20
N PHE A 26 3.87 8.74 15.07
CA PHE A 26 4.95 8.64 14.10
C PHE A 26 5.73 9.96 14.02
N SER A 27 6.93 9.98 14.61
CA SER A 27 7.78 11.18 14.69
C SER A 27 8.16 11.73 13.29
N ASP A 28 8.37 10.86 12.31
CA ASP A 28 8.72 11.28 10.96
C ASP A 28 7.53 11.93 10.25
N PHE A 29 6.33 11.38 10.41
CA PHE A 29 5.11 11.98 9.86
C PHE A 29 4.83 13.36 10.48
N ARG A 30 5.12 13.54 11.77
CA ARG A 30 4.96 14.83 12.47
C ARG A 30 5.71 15.98 11.79
N LYS A 31 6.86 15.72 11.17
CA LYS A 31 7.69 16.74 10.49
C LYS A 31 6.99 17.35 9.28
N PHE A 32 6.04 16.64 8.67
CA PHE A 32 5.36 17.04 7.43
C PHE A 32 3.97 17.63 7.64
N VAL A 33 3.44 17.60 8.85
CA VAL A 33 2.12 18.15 9.13
C VAL A 33 2.21 19.49 9.85
N LYS A 34 1.21 20.34 9.60
CA LYS A 34 1.06 21.64 10.26
C LYS A 34 -0.29 21.66 10.99
N GLN A 35 -0.27 22.20 12.20
CA GLN A 35 -1.50 22.44 12.95
C GLN A 35 -1.94 23.88 12.71
N ASP A 36 -3.19 24.07 12.30
CA ASP A 36 -3.77 25.41 12.15
C ASP A 36 -4.27 25.96 13.49
N ILE A 37 -4.69 27.23 13.48
CA ILE A 37 -5.19 27.95 14.67
C ILE A 37 -6.42 27.30 15.31
N THR A 38 -7.14 26.45 14.58
CA THR A 38 -8.31 25.70 15.08
C THR A 38 -7.91 24.36 15.70
N GLY A 39 -6.63 24.01 15.71
CA GLY A 39 -6.13 22.73 16.17
C GLY A 39 -6.22 21.60 15.13
N LYS A 40 -6.68 21.88 13.91
CA LYS A 40 -6.75 20.91 12.83
C LYS A 40 -5.38 20.66 12.23
N VAL A 41 -5.00 19.39 12.14
CA VAL A 41 -3.73 18.97 11.53
C VAL A 41 -3.92 18.74 10.03
N LYS A 42 -3.03 19.35 9.24
CA LYS A 42 -3.06 19.30 7.76
C LYS A 42 -1.73 18.83 7.21
N LEU A 43 -1.79 18.12 6.09
CA LEU A 43 -0.64 17.72 5.28
C LEU A 43 -0.63 18.55 3.99
N ASP A 44 0.54 18.92 3.52
CA ASP A 44 0.69 19.53 2.20
C ASP A 44 0.72 18.41 1.13
N PHE A 45 -0.37 18.29 0.39
CA PHE A 45 -0.50 17.29 -0.69
C PHE A 45 0.23 17.70 -1.98
N SER A 46 0.84 18.89 -2.05
CA SER A 46 1.69 19.31 -3.17
C SER A 46 3.17 18.95 -2.95
N ASP A 47 3.55 18.59 -1.71
CA ASP A 47 4.90 18.18 -1.35
C ASP A 47 5.08 16.65 -1.56
N PRO A 48 5.91 16.22 -2.53
CA PRO A 48 6.18 14.81 -2.75
C PRO A 48 6.77 14.09 -1.52
N ALA A 49 7.61 14.77 -0.74
CA ALA A 49 8.20 14.18 0.45
C ALA A 49 7.15 13.92 1.54
N ALA A 50 6.19 14.84 1.70
CA ALA A 50 5.06 14.66 2.60
C ALA A 50 4.15 13.50 2.15
N LEU A 51 3.92 13.36 0.84
CA LEU A 51 3.14 12.24 0.28
C LEU A 51 3.85 10.89 0.45
N ALA A 52 5.16 10.83 0.24
CA ALA A 52 5.95 9.62 0.46
C ALA A 52 5.92 9.22 1.95
N CYS A 53 6.09 10.19 2.85
CA CYS A 53 5.98 9.95 4.29
C CYS A 53 4.58 9.50 4.70
N LEU A 54 3.51 10.08 4.12
CA LEU A 54 2.15 9.60 4.34
C LEU A 54 1.99 8.14 3.90
N ALA A 55 2.46 7.80 2.70
CA ALA A 55 2.36 6.44 2.17
C ALA A 55 3.09 5.44 3.08
N THR A 56 4.35 5.70 3.44
CA THR A 56 5.14 4.81 4.31
C THR A 56 4.53 4.69 5.71
N THR A 57 3.96 5.78 6.24
CA THR A 57 3.27 5.76 7.54
C THR A 57 2.00 4.91 7.48
N LEU A 58 1.21 5.00 6.41
CA LEU A 58 0.01 4.18 6.24
C LEU A 58 0.36 2.70 6.05
N PHE A 59 1.42 2.38 5.29
CA PHE A 59 1.93 1.01 5.18
C PHE A 59 2.25 0.44 6.56
N LYS A 60 2.99 1.19 7.37
CA LYS A 60 3.38 0.74 8.71
C LYS A 60 2.20 0.63 9.65
N LYS A 61 1.36 1.67 9.70
CA LYS A 61 0.23 1.76 10.64
C LYS A 61 -0.84 0.71 10.40
N ASP A 62 -1.25 0.54 9.12
CA ASP A 62 -2.46 -0.21 8.80
C ASP A 62 -2.17 -1.64 8.35
N PHE A 63 -0.93 -1.92 7.89
CA PHE A 63 -0.55 -3.23 7.34
C PHE A 63 0.70 -3.82 8.02
N ASP A 64 1.32 -3.11 8.96
CA ASP A 64 2.61 -3.49 9.55
C ASP A 64 3.65 -3.85 8.48
N LEU A 65 3.73 -3.01 7.43
CA LEU A 65 4.69 -3.10 6.35
C LEU A 65 5.69 -1.96 6.43
N VAL A 66 6.97 -2.27 6.29
CA VAL A 66 8.05 -1.29 6.19
C VAL A 66 8.44 -1.16 4.73
N VAL A 67 8.08 -0.04 4.11
CA VAL A 67 8.28 0.20 2.67
C VAL A 67 9.11 1.45 2.46
N GLU A 68 10.10 1.35 1.59
CA GLU A 68 10.84 2.48 1.07
C GLU A 68 10.21 2.95 -0.24
N VAL A 69 9.95 4.25 -0.34
CA VAL A 69 9.47 4.90 -1.55
C VAL A 69 10.62 5.75 -2.10
N PRO A 70 11.20 5.42 -3.26
CA PRO A 70 12.27 6.19 -3.85
C PRO A 70 11.84 7.64 -4.13
N PRO A 71 12.75 8.64 -3.99
CA PRO A 71 12.43 10.04 -4.23
C PRO A 71 11.95 10.34 -5.67
N THR A 72 12.47 9.57 -6.64
CA THR A 72 12.13 9.69 -8.07
C THR A 72 11.03 8.73 -8.51
N GLY A 73 10.55 7.86 -7.60
CA GLY A 73 9.56 6.83 -7.90
C GLY A 73 8.12 7.32 -7.82
N LEU A 74 7.21 6.52 -8.36
CA LEU A 74 5.78 6.73 -8.17
C LEU A 74 5.41 6.51 -6.70
N ILE A 75 4.87 7.54 -6.05
CA ILE A 75 4.37 7.43 -4.68
C ILE A 75 3.02 6.68 -4.70
N PRO A 76 2.90 5.52 -4.05
CA PRO A 76 1.67 4.75 -4.09
C PRO A 76 0.56 5.40 -3.26
N THR A 77 -0.60 5.58 -3.87
CA THR A 77 -1.81 6.05 -3.17
C THR A 77 -2.51 4.84 -2.55
N LEU A 78 -2.17 4.48 -1.31
CA LEU A 78 -2.68 3.27 -0.64
C LEU A 78 -4.20 3.12 -0.67
N PRO A 79 -5.00 4.18 -0.43
CA PRO A 79 -6.45 4.07 -0.51
C PRO A 79 -6.95 3.51 -1.84
N SER A 80 -6.39 3.98 -2.96
CA SER A 80 -6.77 3.51 -4.30
C SER A 80 -6.27 2.09 -4.58
N ARG A 81 -5.07 1.76 -4.13
CA ARG A 81 -4.48 0.42 -4.32
C ARG A 81 -5.25 -0.64 -3.54
N LEU A 82 -5.56 -0.36 -2.29
CA LEU A 82 -6.42 -1.24 -1.49
C LEU A 82 -7.82 -1.37 -2.09
N ASN A 83 -8.38 -0.27 -2.61
CA ASN A 83 -9.68 -0.29 -3.25
C ASN A 83 -9.74 -1.29 -4.42
N TYR A 84 -8.69 -1.30 -5.25
CA TYR A 84 -8.56 -2.24 -6.35
C TYR A 84 -8.48 -3.70 -5.86
N LEU A 85 -7.65 -3.98 -4.85
CA LEU A 85 -7.53 -5.33 -4.31
C LEU A 85 -8.82 -5.86 -3.68
N LEU A 86 -9.57 -5.01 -2.99
CA LEU A 86 -10.89 -5.35 -2.44
C LEU A 86 -11.89 -5.69 -3.55
N TRP A 87 -11.85 -4.95 -4.66
CA TRP A 87 -12.66 -5.26 -5.83
C TRP A 87 -12.26 -6.59 -6.47
N VAL A 88 -10.95 -6.88 -6.59
CA VAL A 88 -10.46 -8.18 -7.09
C VAL A 88 -10.92 -9.31 -6.16
N GLU A 89 -10.86 -9.12 -4.84
CA GLU A 89 -11.35 -10.12 -3.88
C GLU A 89 -12.85 -10.41 -4.06
N ASP A 90 -13.66 -9.38 -4.27
CA ASP A 90 -15.09 -9.56 -4.55
C ASP A 90 -15.31 -10.36 -5.84
N LEU A 91 -14.55 -10.08 -6.91
CA LEU A 91 -14.62 -10.87 -8.14
C LEU A 91 -14.24 -12.35 -7.90
N LEU A 92 -13.16 -12.60 -7.16
CA LEU A 92 -12.76 -13.96 -6.79
C LEU A 92 -13.85 -14.68 -6.00
N SER A 93 -14.58 -13.97 -5.14
CA SER A 93 -15.66 -14.55 -4.34
C SER A 93 -16.86 -15.03 -5.18
N THR A 94 -16.99 -14.58 -6.42
CA THR A 94 -18.03 -15.04 -7.36
C THR A 94 -17.71 -16.37 -8.03
N LEU A 95 -16.45 -16.82 -7.93
CA LEU A 95 -16.03 -18.11 -8.49
C LEU A 95 -16.60 -19.29 -7.68
N PRO A 96 -16.80 -20.46 -8.32
CA PRO A 96 -17.24 -21.65 -7.60
C PRO A 96 -16.33 -21.98 -6.42
N LYS A 97 -16.90 -22.29 -5.25
CA LYS A 97 -16.14 -22.58 -4.02
C LYS A 97 -15.07 -23.67 -4.21
N GLN A 98 -15.34 -24.66 -5.06
CA GLN A 98 -14.37 -25.71 -5.40
C GLN A 98 -13.08 -25.17 -6.06
N ALA A 99 -13.15 -24.01 -6.74
CA ALA A 99 -11.99 -23.35 -7.29
C ALA A 99 -11.24 -22.48 -6.26
N THR A 100 -11.89 -22.11 -5.16
CA THR A 100 -11.35 -21.22 -4.13
C THR A 100 -10.94 -21.94 -2.84
N GLU A 101 -11.57 -23.07 -2.49
CA GLU A 101 -11.27 -23.83 -1.25
C GLU A 101 -10.01 -24.69 -1.33
N SER A 102 -9.59 -25.11 -2.53
CA SER A 102 -8.41 -25.98 -2.72
C SER A 102 -7.18 -25.28 -3.29
N ALA A 103 -7.26 -24.04 -3.73
CA ALA A 103 -6.15 -23.30 -4.29
C ALA A 103 -5.96 -21.98 -3.56
N LYS A 104 -4.78 -21.80 -2.93
CA LYS A 104 -4.35 -20.47 -2.47
C LYS A 104 -4.34 -19.55 -3.68
N VAL A 105 -4.99 -18.40 -3.56
CA VAL A 105 -4.99 -17.37 -4.59
C VAL A 105 -3.55 -17.01 -4.95
N ARG A 106 -3.22 -17.07 -6.23
CA ARG A 106 -1.94 -16.68 -6.77
C ARG A 106 -2.14 -15.55 -7.78
N GLY A 107 -1.38 -14.49 -7.63
CA GLY A 107 -1.44 -13.33 -8.51
C GLY A 107 -0.10 -13.02 -9.15
N LEU A 108 -0.16 -12.42 -10.34
CA LEU A 108 0.99 -11.84 -11.04
C LEU A 108 0.74 -10.35 -11.21
N ASP A 109 1.67 -9.54 -10.73
CA ASP A 109 1.66 -8.08 -10.88
C ASP A 109 2.74 -7.68 -11.91
N ILE A 110 2.30 -7.26 -13.09
CA ILE A 110 3.18 -6.88 -14.20
C ILE A 110 3.48 -5.39 -14.09
N GLY A 111 4.77 -5.03 -13.98
CA GLY A 111 5.20 -3.65 -13.72
C GLY A 111 4.95 -3.25 -12.27
N THR A 112 5.43 -4.08 -11.32
CA THR A 112 5.16 -3.91 -9.89
C THR A 112 5.73 -2.60 -9.29
N GLY A 113 6.67 -1.97 -9.98
CA GLY A 113 7.34 -0.74 -9.54
C GLY A 113 8.24 -0.97 -8.31
N ALA A 114 8.95 0.08 -7.93
CA ALA A 114 9.92 0.02 -6.83
C ALA A 114 9.29 -0.31 -5.46
N THR A 115 8.03 0.03 -5.26
CA THR A 115 7.34 -0.20 -3.97
C THR A 115 6.72 -1.58 -3.83
N ALA A 116 6.54 -2.33 -4.93
CA ALA A 116 5.82 -3.61 -4.96
C ALA A 116 4.48 -3.55 -4.19
N VAL A 117 3.73 -2.47 -4.37
CA VAL A 117 2.58 -2.14 -3.53
C VAL A 117 1.48 -3.22 -3.56
N TYR A 118 1.14 -3.74 -4.75
CA TYR A 118 0.11 -4.77 -4.87
C TYR A 118 0.55 -6.11 -4.28
N PRO A 119 1.74 -6.65 -4.60
CA PRO A 119 2.24 -7.86 -3.98
C PRO A 119 2.30 -7.78 -2.45
N LEU A 120 2.81 -6.68 -1.90
CA LEU A 120 2.93 -6.51 -0.46
C LEU A 120 1.56 -6.44 0.23
N LEU A 121 0.63 -5.62 -0.29
CA LEU A 121 -0.72 -5.50 0.27
C LEU A 121 -1.52 -6.80 0.11
N ALA A 122 -1.47 -7.42 -1.08
CA ALA A 122 -2.21 -8.65 -1.34
C ALA A 122 -1.74 -9.81 -0.44
N THR A 123 -0.43 -9.94 -0.26
CA THR A 123 0.13 -10.98 0.61
C THR A 123 -0.14 -10.70 2.09
N LYS A 124 0.03 -9.46 2.54
CA LYS A 124 -0.11 -9.12 3.96
C LYS A 124 -1.57 -9.07 4.41
N HIS A 125 -2.46 -8.51 3.59
CA HIS A 125 -3.85 -8.27 3.96
C HIS A 125 -4.78 -9.44 3.62
N PHE A 126 -4.57 -10.09 2.47
CA PHE A 126 -5.44 -11.17 2.00
C PHE A 126 -4.77 -12.55 2.09
N GLY A 127 -3.48 -12.63 2.39
CA GLY A 127 -2.75 -13.90 2.45
C GLY A 127 -2.46 -14.54 1.09
N TRP A 128 -2.61 -13.79 -0.02
CA TRP A 128 -2.36 -14.28 -1.37
C TRP A 128 -0.86 -14.51 -1.60
N SER A 129 -0.53 -15.45 -2.50
CA SER A 129 0.82 -15.62 -3.03
C SER A 129 0.96 -14.79 -4.29
N MET A 130 1.94 -13.90 -4.33
CA MET A 130 2.09 -12.96 -5.43
C MET A 130 3.43 -13.14 -6.13
N VAL A 131 3.48 -12.84 -7.42
CA VAL A 131 4.72 -12.66 -8.18
C VAL A 131 4.71 -11.24 -8.72
N GLY A 132 5.80 -10.49 -8.54
CA GLY A 132 5.99 -9.18 -9.15
C GLY A 132 7.00 -9.26 -10.31
N SER A 133 6.72 -8.62 -11.44
CA SER A 133 7.69 -8.39 -12.50
C SER A 133 7.94 -6.90 -12.70
N GLU A 134 9.18 -6.52 -13.02
CA GLU A 134 9.57 -5.13 -13.24
C GLU A 134 10.71 -5.05 -14.24
N ALA A 135 10.54 -4.23 -15.27
CA ALA A 135 11.51 -4.09 -16.34
C ALA A 135 12.70 -3.17 -15.97
N SER A 136 12.49 -2.22 -15.07
CA SER A 136 13.57 -1.34 -14.58
C SER A 136 14.43 -2.07 -13.55
N PRO A 137 15.74 -2.29 -13.79
CA PRO A 137 16.62 -2.95 -12.82
C PRO A 137 16.70 -2.20 -11.48
N GLU A 138 16.66 -0.87 -11.50
CA GLU A 138 16.70 -0.04 -10.30
C GLU A 138 15.42 -0.22 -9.47
N SER A 139 14.26 -0.12 -10.12
CA SER A 139 12.97 -0.35 -9.47
C SER A 139 12.83 -1.78 -8.94
N LEU A 140 13.32 -2.77 -9.70
CA LEU A 140 13.33 -4.17 -9.28
C LEU A 140 14.19 -4.40 -8.04
N ALA A 141 15.36 -3.76 -7.97
CA ALA A 141 16.24 -3.86 -6.81
C ALA A 141 15.53 -3.34 -5.54
N THR A 142 14.93 -2.15 -5.61
CA THR A 142 14.16 -1.57 -4.50
C THR A 142 12.94 -2.42 -4.14
N ALA A 143 12.24 -2.98 -5.12
CA ALA A 143 11.12 -3.89 -4.88
C ALA A 143 11.55 -5.13 -4.10
N LYS A 144 12.65 -5.75 -4.49
CA LYS A 144 13.25 -6.90 -3.77
C LYS A 144 13.60 -6.56 -2.33
N GLU A 145 14.22 -5.40 -2.10
CA GLU A 145 14.54 -4.93 -0.75
C GLU A 145 13.28 -4.70 0.09
N ASN A 146 12.23 -4.11 -0.49
CA ASN A 146 10.96 -3.93 0.19
C ASN A 146 10.30 -5.26 0.56
N VAL A 147 10.37 -6.27 -0.31
CA VAL A 147 9.87 -7.62 -0.03
C VAL A 147 10.67 -8.28 1.09
N ALA A 148 12.02 -8.26 0.99
CA ALA A 148 12.94 -8.84 1.97
C ALA A 148 12.79 -8.19 3.36
N ARG A 149 12.69 -6.86 3.41
CA ARG A 149 12.49 -6.08 4.64
C ARG A 149 11.25 -6.51 5.41
N ASN A 150 10.23 -7.00 4.71
CA ASN A 150 9.00 -7.51 5.29
C ASN A 150 8.97 -9.04 5.46
N LYS A 151 10.08 -9.74 5.17
CA LYS A 151 10.22 -11.21 5.26
C LYS A 151 9.17 -11.95 4.41
N LEU A 152 8.89 -11.44 3.21
CA LEU A 152 7.89 -11.96 2.30
C LEU A 152 8.50 -12.65 1.06
N ASP A 153 9.82 -12.84 1.01
CA ASP A 153 10.55 -13.41 -0.14
C ASP A 153 9.97 -14.75 -0.62
N GLY A 154 9.54 -15.59 0.31
CA GLY A 154 8.94 -16.90 -0.02
C GLY A 154 7.51 -16.81 -0.57
N LYS A 155 6.85 -15.63 -0.50
CA LYS A 155 5.48 -15.42 -0.95
C LYS A 155 5.36 -14.38 -2.06
N VAL A 156 6.41 -13.60 -2.27
CA VAL A 156 6.48 -12.51 -3.27
C VAL A 156 7.82 -12.58 -4.01
N PRO A 157 8.07 -13.62 -4.82
CA PRO A 157 9.21 -13.61 -5.74
C PRO A 157 9.07 -12.44 -6.73
N THR A 158 10.18 -11.74 -6.97
CA THR A 158 10.25 -10.61 -7.90
C THR A 158 11.31 -10.90 -8.97
N SER A 159 10.95 -10.69 -10.24
CA SER A 159 11.79 -10.98 -11.40
C SER A 159 11.67 -9.90 -12.49
N VAL A 160 12.59 -9.95 -13.44
CA VAL A 160 12.52 -9.15 -14.68
C VAL A 160 11.45 -9.68 -15.60
#